data_7673a1943bc068cacedaee8f5ae9f0d1
#
_entry.id   7673a1943bc068cacedaee8f5ae9f0d1
#
_cell.length_a   1.000
_cell.length_b   1.000
_cell.length_c   1.000
_cell.angle_alpha   90.00
_cell.angle_beta   90.00
_cell.angle_gamma   90.00
#
_symmetry.space_group_name_H-M   'P 1'
#
loop_
_entity.id
_entity.type
_entity.pdbx_description
1 polymer ?
#
loop_
_entity_poly.entity_id
_entity_poly.type
_entity_poly.pdbx_seq_one_letter_code
_entity_poly.pdbx_strand_id
1 'polypeptide(L)'
;MSGLWYSGAAVHEEKKSKSILHPFSVKGYSGLAINPYQGCSHRCAYCYATYEWSPEFFDRIYAKSNADEVLDRQLASWNSDTIDTVMVASATDAYQPAELRYGLTRKCVQVLQKYNVPYCVFTKSATIIERDLELHRKYRDNCFIIWSITTVDEKKRRVIEPGTPPASKMFETIKKFADAGVTCGVNIDPIIPLVTDTNEELEAIVKACSEAGLHHVFGAMLRLRADIWERIKIALRLLEISDGVKKYKQFYGFQEPLDAFYVSAKQWYADQISSRLESLVRIYGMSTEFPDHMGSRRIDRSQTGQTSLYNFIDVS
;
A
#
# COMPACT_ATOMS: atom_id res chain seq x y z
N MET A 1 -25.60 8.02 -11.96
CA MET A 1 -24.35 7.51 -11.34
C MET A 1 -24.34 5.99 -11.19
N SER A 2 -24.98 5.26 -12.11
CA SER A 2 -25.07 3.78 -12.11
C SER A 2 -24.04 3.19 -13.06
N GLY A 3 -22.81 3.13 -12.68
CA GLY A 3 -21.72 2.57 -13.51
C GLY A 3 -20.44 2.30 -12.75
N LEU A 4 -20.40 2.62 -11.45
CA LEU A 4 -19.27 2.30 -10.58
C LEU A 4 -19.33 0.84 -10.15
N TRP A 5 -18.17 0.22 -9.93
CA TRP A 5 -18.02 -1.19 -9.54
C TRP A 5 -18.32 -1.46 -8.05
N TYR A 6 -18.96 -0.52 -7.35
CA TYR A 6 -19.29 -0.64 -5.94
C TYR A 6 -20.59 0.07 -5.56
N SER A 7 -21.20 -0.34 -4.44
CA SER A 7 -22.40 0.28 -3.88
C SER A 7 -22.29 0.34 -2.34
N GLY A 8 -22.68 1.49 -1.75
CA GLY A 8 -22.82 1.66 -0.31
C GLY A 8 -21.52 1.73 0.52
N ALA A 9 -21.69 1.77 1.84
CA ALA A 9 -20.60 1.71 2.82
C ALA A 9 -20.19 0.27 3.09
N ALA A 10 -18.91 0.04 3.38
CA ALA A 10 -18.42 -1.29 3.73
C ALA A 10 -18.96 -1.74 5.11
N VAL A 11 -19.33 -3.01 5.21
CA VAL A 11 -19.70 -3.65 6.47
C VAL A 11 -18.41 -4.08 7.18
N HIS A 12 -18.32 -3.80 8.48
CA HIS A 12 -17.16 -4.15 9.31
C HIS A 12 -17.52 -5.31 10.25
N GLU A 13 -16.72 -6.38 10.19
CA GLU A 13 -16.88 -7.57 11.02
C GLU A 13 -15.56 -7.92 11.71
N GLU A 14 -15.65 -8.50 12.91
CA GLU A 14 -14.49 -9.03 13.62
C GLU A 14 -14.33 -10.52 13.33
N LYS A 15 -13.08 -10.96 13.20
CA LYS A 15 -12.75 -12.38 13.18
C LYS A 15 -11.44 -12.63 13.92
N LYS A 16 -11.27 -13.83 14.45
CA LYS A 16 -10.01 -14.29 15.01
C LYS A 16 -9.16 -14.93 13.93
N SER A 17 -7.85 -14.69 13.98
CA SER A 17 -6.87 -15.33 13.11
C SER A 17 -6.02 -16.32 13.88
N LYS A 18 -5.58 -17.40 13.22
CA LYS A 18 -4.63 -18.38 13.77
C LYS A 18 -3.17 -17.99 13.52
N SER A 19 -2.92 -17.23 12.45
CA SER A 19 -1.62 -16.73 12.04
C SER A 19 -1.78 -15.33 11.45
N ILE A 20 -0.81 -14.46 11.66
CA ILE A 20 -0.79 -13.09 11.12
C ILE A 20 0.48 -12.80 10.33
N LEU A 21 1.63 -13.25 10.83
CA LEU A 21 2.90 -13.17 10.13
C LEU A 21 3.01 -14.35 9.16
N HIS A 22 3.23 -14.06 7.89
CA HIS A 22 3.31 -15.07 6.83
C HIS A 22 4.34 -14.65 5.77
N PRO A 23 4.97 -15.63 5.10
CA PRO A 23 5.80 -15.33 3.95
C PRO A 23 4.95 -14.81 2.79
N PHE A 24 5.52 -13.92 2.01
CA PHE A 24 4.94 -13.53 0.73
C PHE A 24 6.04 -13.48 -0.33
N SER A 25 5.64 -13.65 -1.59
CA SER A 25 6.52 -13.52 -2.74
C SER A 25 5.79 -12.82 -3.87
N VAL A 26 6.41 -11.78 -4.39
CA VAL A 26 6.05 -11.12 -5.65
C VAL A 26 7.26 -11.11 -6.54
N LYS A 27 7.09 -10.91 -7.85
CA LYS A 27 8.19 -10.96 -8.82
C LYS A 27 9.37 -10.10 -8.35
N GLY A 28 10.51 -10.75 -8.07
CA GLY A 28 11.75 -10.10 -7.66
C GLY A 28 11.89 -9.78 -6.18
N TYR A 29 10.86 -10.05 -5.35
CA TYR A 29 10.91 -9.83 -3.91
C TYR A 29 10.20 -10.95 -3.15
N SER A 30 10.83 -11.46 -2.11
CA SER A 30 10.24 -12.39 -1.14
C SER A 30 10.55 -11.90 0.27
N GLY A 31 9.63 -12.10 1.20
CA GLY A 31 9.80 -11.62 2.57
C GLY A 31 8.64 -12.01 3.47
N LEU A 32 8.44 -11.25 4.52
CA LEU A 32 7.40 -11.45 5.50
C LEU A 32 6.35 -10.33 5.40
N ALA A 33 5.10 -10.67 5.65
CA ALA A 33 4.01 -9.71 5.67
C ALA A 33 3.02 -9.97 6.80
N ILE A 34 2.35 -8.91 7.24
CA ILE A 34 1.17 -8.96 8.10
C ILE A 34 0.02 -8.16 7.47
N ASN A 35 -1.18 -8.67 7.60
CA ASN A 35 -2.40 -7.99 7.20
C ASN A 35 -3.41 -8.02 8.35
N PRO A 36 -3.46 -6.97 9.20
CA PRO A 36 -4.40 -6.91 10.34
C PRO A 36 -5.87 -6.88 9.92
N TYR A 37 -6.12 -6.45 8.69
CA TYR A 37 -7.42 -6.44 8.05
C TYR A 37 -7.45 -7.36 6.84
N GLN A 38 -8.66 -7.72 6.41
CA GLN A 38 -8.98 -8.34 5.15
C GLN A 38 -10.10 -7.54 4.50
N GLY A 39 -9.97 -7.24 3.21
CA GLY A 39 -10.80 -6.26 2.53
C GLY A 39 -10.26 -4.84 2.68
N CYS A 40 -10.72 -3.93 1.81
CA CYS A 40 -10.28 -2.53 1.80
C CYS A 40 -11.38 -1.62 1.26
N SER A 41 -11.75 -0.60 2.02
CA SER A 41 -12.81 0.34 1.65
C SER A 41 -12.37 1.42 0.64
N HIS A 42 -11.11 1.44 0.20
CA HIS A 42 -10.60 2.41 -0.77
C HIS A 42 -11.12 2.17 -2.20
N ARG A 43 -11.54 0.94 -2.53
CA ARG A 43 -12.23 0.61 -3.79
C ARG A 43 -11.47 0.97 -5.06
N CYS A 44 -10.14 0.77 -5.04
CA CYS A 44 -9.30 1.09 -6.19
C CYS A 44 -9.66 0.20 -7.39
N ALA A 45 -9.81 0.80 -8.58
CA ALA A 45 -10.19 0.09 -9.81
C ALA A 45 -9.21 -1.02 -10.19
N TYR A 46 -7.95 -0.83 -9.88
CA TYR A 46 -6.83 -1.71 -10.22
C TYR A 46 -6.45 -2.69 -9.08
N CYS A 47 -7.20 -2.74 -7.99
CA CYS A 47 -6.82 -3.52 -6.81
C CYS A 47 -6.66 -5.00 -7.14
N TYR A 48 -5.46 -5.53 -6.93
CA TYR A 48 -5.14 -6.93 -7.18
C TYR A 48 -5.63 -7.86 -6.07
N ALA A 49 -5.78 -7.34 -4.83
CA ALA A 49 -6.14 -8.15 -3.67
C ALA A 49 -7.58 -8.70 -3.73
N THR A 50 -8.39 -8.20 -4.66
CA THR A 50 -9.75 -8.71 -4.92
C THR A 50 -9.78 -10.19 -5.33
N TYR A 51 -8.65 -10.79 -5.74
CA TYR A 51 -8.63 -12.20 -6.13
C TYR A 51 -8.44 -13.14 -4.93
N GLU A 52 -7.74 -12.68 -3.88
CA GLU A 52 -7.48 -13.50 -2.69
C GLU A 52 -8.74 -13.68 -1.84
N TRP A 53 -9.68 -12.80 -2.04
CA TRP A 53 -10.87 -12.68 -1.21
C TRP A 53 -12.10 -12.55 -2.12
N SER A 54 -13.21 -13.02 -1.65
CA SER A 54 -14.50 -13.06 -2.36
C SER A 54 -14.84 -11.75 -3.12
N PRO A 55 -15.84 -11.75 -4.00
CA PRO A 55 -16.38 -10.54 -4.65
C PRO A 55 -16.69 -9.39 -3.69
N GLU A 56 -16.87 -9.70 -2.39
CA GLU A 56 -17.18 -8.74 -1.32
C GLU A 56 -15.96 -7.96 -0.80
N PHE A 57 -14.76 -8.12 -1.41
CA PHE A 57 -13.52 -7.50 -0.92
C PHE A 57 -13.64 -6.01 -0.59
N PHE A 58 -14.42 -5.26 -1.35
CA PHE A 58 -14.64 -3.83 -1.13
C PHE A 58 -15.79 -3.53 -0.17
N ASP A 59 -16.70 -4.45 0.02
CA ASP A 59 -17.96 -4.23 0.73
C ASP A 59 -17.95 -4.82 2.14
N ARG A 60 -16.98 -5.71 2.44
CA ARG A 60 -16.86 -6.36 3.73
C ARG A 60 -15.42 -6.33 4.23
N ILE A 61 -15.21 -5.64 5.34
CA ILE A 61 -13.91 -5.51 5.99
C ILE A 61 -13.89 -6.38 7.24
N TYR A 62 -12.98 -7.35 7.28
CA TYR A 62 -12.74 -8.17 8.46
C TYR A 62 -11.57 -7.61 9.27
N ALA A 63 -11.83 -7.22 10.50
CA ALA A 63 -10.82 -6.87 11.49
C ALA A 63 -10.37 -8.16 12.21
N LYS A 64 -9.08 -8.50 12.13
CA LYS A 64 -8.52 -9.66 12.83
C LYS A 64 -8.27 -9.30 14.30
N SER A 65 -9.31 -9.37 15.13
CA SER A 65 -9.37 -8.76 16.48
C SER A 65 -8.30 -9.23 17.47
N ASN A 66 -7.59 -10.31 17.16
CA ASN A 66 -6.46 -10.84 17.93
C ASN A 66 -5.13 -10.78 17.17
N ALA A 67 -4.99 -9.87 16.20
CA ALA A 67 -3.80 -9.83 15.32
C ALA A 67 -2.51 -9.57 16.08
N ASP A 68 -2.51 -8.65 17.02
CA ASP A 68 -1.38 -8.30 17.89
C ASP A 68 -0.96 -9.46 18.80
N GLU A 69 -1.91 -10.13 19.46
CA GLU A 69 -1.64 -11.30 20.32
C GLU A 69 -1.04 -12.46 19.52
N VAL A 70 -1.56 -12.70 18.30
CA VAL A 70 -1.04 -13.75 17.43
C VAL A 70 0.35 -13.42 16.93
N LEU A 71 0.59 -12.15 16.54
CA LEU A 71 1.90 -11.66 16.12
C LEU A 71 2.92 -11.79 17.25
N ASP A 72 2.56 -11.41 18.47
CA ASP A 72 3.40 -11.51 19.65
C ASP A 72 3.86 -12.95 19.88
N ARG A 73 2.93 -13.94 19.84
CA ARG A 73 3.27 -15.35 19.96
C ARG A 73 4.16 -15.87 18.84
N GLN A 74 3.90 -15.44 17.59
CA GLN A 74 4.71 -15.87 16.44
C GLN A 74 6.14 -15.33 16.53
N LEU A 75 6.34 -14.10 16.97
CA LEU A 75 7.67 -13.52 17.15
C LEU A 75 8.39 -14.07 18.37
N ALA A 76 7.69 -14.33 19.47
CA ALA A 76 8.26 -15.00 20.63
C ALA A 76 8.84 -16.40 20.31
N SER A 77 8.17 -17.13 19.39
CA SER A 77 8.57 -18.49 18.95
C SER A 77 9.33 -18.49 17.61
N TRP A 78 9.81 -17.34 17.14
CA TRP A 78 10.55 -17.26 15.87
C TRP A 78 11.85 -18.06 15.93
N ASN A 79 12.09 -18.92 14.93
CA ASN A 79 13.18 -19.91 14.98
C ASN A 79 14.57 -19.38 14.61
N SER A 80 14.68 -18.11 14.16
CA SER A 80 15.95 -17.48 13.77
C SER A 80 16.33 -16.35 14.74
N ASP A 81 17.62 -16.06 14.86
CA ASP A 81 18.12 -14.89 15.58
C ASP A 81 17.93 -13.59 14.81
N THR A 82 17.66 -13.67 13.52
CA THR A 82 17.40 -12.52 12.66
C THR A 82 16.03 -12.62 12.02
N ILE A 83 15.48 -11.48 11.67
CA ILE A 83 14.23 -11.34 10.94
C ILE A 83 14.34 -10.23 9.91
N ASP A 84 13.81 -10.46 8.73
CA ASP A 84 13.78 -9.47 7.66
C ASP A 84 12.67 -8.44 7.88
N THR A 85 12.74 -7.34 7.13
CA THR A 85 11.72 -6.31 7.12
C THR A 85 10.33 -6.90 6.86
N VAL A 86 9.38 -6.60 7.76
CA VAL A 86 7.99 -7.05 7.66
C VAL A 86 7.16 -6.00 6.91
N MET A 87 6.48 -6.43 5.84
CA MET A 87 5.53 -5.61 5.11
C MET A 87 4.19 -5.57 5.85
N VAL A 88 3.77 -4.38 6.25
CA VAL A 88 2.48 -4.16 6.91
C VAL A 88 1.45 -3.76 5.87
N ALA A 89 0.38 -4.55 5.77
CA ALA A 89 -0.72 -4.37 4.83
C ALA A 89 -0.35 -4.53 3.35
N SER A 90 0.32 -5.64 3.02
CA SER A 90 0.63 -5.99 1.63
C SER A 90 -0.61 -6.28 0.76
N ALA A 91 -1.75 -6.65 1.35
CA ALA A 91 -3.00 -7.01 0.63
C ALA A 91 -4.24 -6.23 1.10
N THR A 92 -4.04 -5.13 1.81
CA THR A 92 -5.09 -4.21 2.28
C THR A 92 -4.49 -2.82 2.45
N ASP A 93 -5.18 -1.89 3.10
CA ASP A 93 -4.55 -0.63 3.55
C ASP A 93 -4.39 -0.64 5.07
N ALA A 94 -3.18 -0.32 5.54
CA ALA A 94 -2.83 -0.31 6.95
C ALA A 94 -3.68 0.67 7.77
N TYR A 95 -4.00 1.81 7.18
CA TYR A 95 -4.71 2.92 7.81
C TYR A 95 -6.02 3.26 7.10
N GLN A 96 -6.72 2.23 6.59
CA GLN A 96 -8.07 2.40 6.08
C GLN A 96 -9.04 2.83 7.20
N PRO A 97 -10.23 3.36 6.91
CA PRO A 97 -11.17 3.86 7.93
C PRO A 97 -11.46 2.90 9.09
N ALA A 98 -11.39 1.58 8.87
CA ALA A 98 -11.53 0.58 9.93
C ALA A 98 -10.51 0.74 11.07
N GLU A 99 -9.31 1.26 10.78
CA GLU A 99 -8.25 1.47 11.76
C GLU A 99 -8.63 2.50 12.85
N LEU A 100 -9.51 3.46 12.55
CA LEU A 100 -10.06 4.40 13.56
C LEU A 100 -10.82 3.67 14.67
N ARG A 101 -11.51 2.58 14.31
CA ARG A 101 -12.33 1.81 15.26
C ARG A 101 -11.53 0.74 15.99
N TYR A 102 -10.67 0.01 15.27
CA TYR A 102 -10.08 -1.22 15.80
C TYR A 102 -8.61 -1.05 16.25
N GLY A 103 -7.86 -0.11 15.69
CA GLY A 103 -6.48 0.19 16.07
C GLY A 103 -5.50 -0.98 15.89
N LEU A 104 -5.80 -1.94 15.00
CA LEU A 104 -5.03 -3.18 14.89
C LEU A 104 -3.66 -2.99 14.23
N THR A 105 -3.55 -2.07 13.26
CA THR A 105 -2.26 -1.73 12.68
C THR A 105 -1.33 -1.14 13.73
N ARG A 106 -1.83 -0.18 14.52
CA ARG A 106 -1.06 0.41 15.62
C ARG A 106 -0.56 -0.65 16.60
N LYS A 107 -1.44 -1.56 17.04
CA LYS A 107 -1.09 -2.64 17.97
C LYS A 107 -0.04 -3.59 17.36
N CYS A 108 -0.21 -3.99 16.11
CA CYS A 108 0.78 -4.83 15.42
C CYS A 108 2.13 -4.13 15.27
N VAL A 109 2.16 -2.84 14.92
CA VAL A 109 3.39 -2.04 14.86
C VAL A 109 4.09 -1.97 16.23
N GLN A 110 3.34 -1.79 17.31
CA GLN A 110 3.90 -1.82 18.66
C GLN A 110 4.54 -3.18 18.98
N VAL A 111 3.93 -4.28 18.56
CA VAL A 111 4.51 -5.62 18.70
C VAL A 111 5.79 -5.77 17.87
N LEU A 112 5.82 -5.31 16.61
CA LEU A 112 7.04 -5.32 15.80
C LEU A 112 8.17 -4.54 16.47
N GLN A 113 7.88 -3.37 17.00
CA GLN A 113 8.86 -2.54 17.72
C GLN A 113 9.36 -3.20 19.01
N LYS A 114 8.48 -3.87 19.77
CA LYS A 114 8.83 -4.65 20.97
C LYS A 114 9.93 -5.67 20.69
N TYR A 115 9.85 -6.35 19.53
CA TYR A 115 10.82 -7.39 19.12
C TYR A 115 11.97 -6.86 18.25
N ASN A 116 12.11 -5.54 18.12
CA ASN A 116 13.11 -4.89 17.24
C ASN A 116 13.01 -5.36 15.78
N VAL A 117 11.80 -5.61 15.29
CA VAL A 117 11.55 -6.05 13.92
C VAL A 117 11.40 -4.84 13.00
N PRO A 118 12.22 -4.70 11.96
CA PRO A 118 12.06 -3.62 10.99
C PRO A 118 10.78 -3.83 10.18
N TYR A 119 10.10 -2.74 9.83
CA TYR A 119 8.86 -2.84 9.07
C TYR A 119 8.69 -1.74 8.04
N CYS A 120 7.94 -2.09 7.01
CA CYS A 120 7.52 -1.17 5.95
C CYS A 120 5.99 -1.12 5.93
N VAL A 121 5.42 0.08 6.01
CA VAL A 121 3.96 0.27 5.98
C VAL A 121 3.53 0.78 4.62
N PHE A 122 2.53 0.13 4.00
CA PHE A 122 1.89 0.63 2.80
C PHE A 122 0.53 1.23 3.11
N THR A 123 0.29 2.44 2.64
CA THR A 123 -0.98 3.12 2.88
C THR A 123 -1.33 4.16 1.81
N LYS A 124 -2.62 4.46 1.70
CA LYS A 124 -3.18 5.63 1.00
C LYS A 124 -3.82 6.62 1.99
N SER A 125 -3.58 6.43 3.28
CA SER A 125 -4.15 7.28 4.33
C SER A 125 -3.48 8.66 4.37
N ALA A 126 -4.24 9.64 4.82
CA ALA A 126 -3.73 10.94 5.24
C ALA A 126 -3.84 11.06 6.77
N THR A 127 -4.94 11.58 7.27
CA THR A 127 -5.12 11.93 8.69
C THR A 127 -5.09 10.74 9.67
N ILE A 128 -5.48 9.53 9.25
CA ILE A 128 -5.55 8.39 10.17
C ILE A 128 -4.15 7.97 10.64
N ILE A 129 -3.17 7.94 9.74
CA ILE A 129 -1.79 7.59 10.09
C ILE A 129 -1.11 8.69 10.94
N GLU A 130 -1.56 9.95 10.87
CA GLU A 130 -0.99 11.04 11.67
C GLU A 130 -1.08 10.78 13.17
N ARG A 131 -2.12 10.06 13.62
CA ARG A 131 -2.25 9.60 15.01
C ARG A 131 -1.02 8.85 15.49
N ASP A 132 -0.34 8.15 14.59
CA ASP A 132 0.77 7.24 14.90
C ASP A 132 2.14 7.83 14.52
N LEU A 133 2.22 9.13 14.18
CA LEU A 133 3.48 9.80 13.83
C LEU A 133 4.56 9.59 14.90
N GLU A 134 4.25 9.82 16.17
CA GLU A 134 5.22 9.65 17.27
C GLU A 134 5.65 8.19 17.46
N LEU A 135 4.76 7.23 17.19
CA LEU A 135 5.08 5.81 17.22
C LEU A 135 6.14 5.47 16.16
N HIS A 136 5.95 5.95 14.93
CA HIS A 136 6.92 5.74 13.84
C HIS A 136 8.20 6.54 14.05
N ARG A 137 8.11 7.79 14.51
CA ARG A 137 9.29 8.65 14.79
C ARG A 137 10.24 8.03 15.81
N LYS A 138 9.72 7.41 16.86
CA LYS A 138 10.54 6.71 17.88
C LYS A 138 11.30 5.51 17.29
N TYR A 139 10.86 4.99 16.16
CA TYR A 139 11.43 3.80 15.51
C TYR A 139 11.94 4.08 14.10
N ARG A 140 12.25 5.34 13.80
CA ARG A 140 12.57 5.83 12.45
C ARG A 140 13.75 5.11 11.77
N ASP A 141 14.70 4.59 12.55
CA ASP A 141 15.89 3.90 12.04
C ASP A 141 15.58 2.45 11.57
N ASN A 142 14.37 1.96 11.85
CA ASN A 142 13.91 0.60 11.51
C ASN A 142 12.49 0.60 10.88
N CYS A 143 12.01 1.74 10.42
CA CYS A 143 10.74 1.77 9.71
C CYS A 143 10.83 2.59 8.41
N PHE A 144 9.98 2.21 7.46
CA PHE A 144 9.80 2.90 6.20
C PHE A 144 8.32 3.02 5.89
N ILE A 145 7.83 4.24 5.72
CA ILE A 145 6.43 4.47 5.42
C ILE A 145 6.27 4.82 3.94
N ILE A 146 5.49 4.02 3.23
CA ILE A 146 5.29 4.15 1.78
C ILE A 146 3.84 4.54 1.51
N TRP A 147 3.66 5.71 0.92
CA TRP A 147 2.36 6.11 0.38
C TRP A 147 2.19 5.62 -1.06
N SER A 148 1.09 4.91 -1.31
CA SER A 148 0.72 4.52 -2.68
C SER A 148 -0.09 5.65 -3.32
N ILE A 149 0.51 6.43 -4.20
CA ILE A 149 -0.12 7.56 -4.90
C ILE A 149 -0.03 7.33 -6.40
N THR A 150 -1.17 7.16 -7.05
CA THR A 150 -1.25 6.82 -8.47
C THR A 150 -1.38 8.06 -9.36
N THR A 151 -1.94 9.13 -8.83
CA THR A 151 -2.11 10.41 -9.53
C THR A 151 -2.30 11.55 -8.53
N VAL A 152 -1.92 12.77 -8.93
CA VAL A 152 -2.24 14.03 -8.22
C VAL A 152 -3.45 14.73 -8.83
N ASP A 153 -3.93 14.26 -9.98
CA ASP A 153 -5.16 14.76 -10.60
C ASP A 153 -6.40 14.23 -9.86
N GLU A 154 -7.12 15.13 -9.22
CA GLU A 154 -8.27 14.79 -8.39
C GLU A 154 -9.46 14.22 -9.20
N LYS A 155 -9.64 14.60 -10.48
CA LYS A 155 -10.67 14.04 -11.35
C LYS A 155 -10.36 12.57 -11.62
N LYS A 156 -9.12 12.25 -11.97
CA LYS A 156 -8.66 10.87 -12.21
C LYS A 156 -8.73 10.05 -10.91
N ARG A 157 -8.21 10.59 -9.78
CA ARG A 157 -8.24 9.92 -8.49
C ARG A 157 -9.66 9.49 -8.11
N ARG A 158 -10.65 10.38 -8.20
CA ARG A 158 -12.06 10.05 -7.87
C ARG A 158 -12.62 8.91 -8.71
N VAL A 159 -12.12 8.71 -9.91
CA VAL A 159 -12.54 7.60 -10.77
C VAL A 159 -11.80 6.33 -10.43
N ILE A 160 -10.47 6.36 -10.28
CA ILE A 160 -9.67 5.15 -10.09
C ILE A 160 -9.50 4.72 -8.63
N GLU A 161 -9.63 5.65 -7.67
CA GLU A 161 -9.43 5.44 -6.23
C GLU A 161 -10.50 6.17 -5.39
N PRO A 162 -11.79 5.89 -5.59
CA PRO A 162 -12.88 6.72 -5.05
C PRO A 162 -12.92 6.81 -3.53
N GLY A 163 -12.41 5.80 -2.80
CA GLY A 163 -12.42 5.75 -1.34
C GLY A 163 -11.15 6.30 -0.67
N THR A 164 -10.18 6.86 -1.44
CA THR A 164 -8.96 7.42 -0.88
C THR A 164 -9.09 8.93 -0.60
N PRO A 165 -8.30 9.49 0.32
CA PRO A 165 -8.23 10.94 0.49
C PRO A 165 -7.59 11.62 -0.73
N PRO A 166 -7.76 12.95 -0.91
CA PRO A 166 -7.07 13.71 -1.94
C PRO A 166 -5.55 13.58 -1.83
N ALA A 167 -4.85 13.53 -2.97
CA ALA A 167 -3.38 13.44 -3.00
C ALA A 167 -2.72 14.60 -2.23
N SER A 168 -3.26 15.83 -2.33
CA SER A 168 -2.78 16.99 -1.57
C SER A 168 -2.75 16.72 -0.05
N LYS A 169 -3.79 16.06 0.48
CA LYS A 169 -3.86 15.70 1.90
C LYS A 169 -2.86 14.61 2.28
N MET A 170 -2.60 13.66 1.37
CA MET A 170 -1.55 12.67 1.57
C MET A 170 -0.18 13.36 1.62
N PHE A 171 0.12 14.28 0.70
CA PHE A 171 1.39 15.03 0.70
C PHE A 171 1.58 15.95 1.90
N GLU A 172 0.50 16.57 2.41
CA GLU A 172 0.55 17.31 3.69
C GLU A 172 0.99 16.39 4.84
N THR A 173 0.45 15.17 4.91
CA THR A 173 0.82 14.17 5.93
C THR A 173 2.24 13.65 5.73
N ILE A 174 2.60 13.31 4.49
CA ILE A 174 3.96 12.87 4.13
C ILE A 174 4.99 13.88 4.61
N LYS A 175 4.76 15.17 4.34
CA LYS A 175 5.67 16.24 4.78
C LYS A 175 5.84 16.25 6.30
N LYS A 176 4.77 16.07 7.09
CA LYS A 176 4.87 16.00 8.56
C LYS A 176 5.75 14.84 9.01
N PHE A 177 5.65 13.67 8.35
CA PHE A 177 6.47 12.50 8.65
C PHE A 177 7.93 12.72 8.26
N ALA A 178 8.19 13.26 7.07
CA ALA A 178 9.53 13.62 6.61
C ALA A 178 10.19 14.66 7.53
N ASP A 179 9.48 15.74 7.89
CA ASP A 179 9.96 16.78 8.81
C ASP A 179 10.24 16.21 10.21
N ALA A 180 9.55 15.13 10.64
CA ALA A 180 9.81 14.42 11.88
C ALA A 180 11.00 13.43 11.78
N GLY A 181 11.64 13.32 10.62
CA GLY A 181 12.77 12.45 10.37
C GLY A 181 12.42 10.97 10.16
N VAL A 182 11.15 10.67 9.87
CA VAL A 182 10.72 9.32 9.47
C VAL A 182 11.05 9.12 8.00
N THR A 183 11.72 8.04 7.65
CA THR A 183 11.97 7.71 6.25
C THR A 183 10.65 7.40 5.52
N CYS A 184 10.39 8.15 4.46
CA CYS A 184 9.16 8.08 3.68
C CYS A 184 9.45 7.88 2.20
N GLY A 185 8.52 7.23 1.50
CA GLY A 185 8.56 7.08 0.05
C GLY A 185 7.17 7.10 -0.57
N VAL A 186 7.14 7.24 -1.88
CA VAL A 186 5.92 7.11 -2.69
C VAL A 186 6.08 5.93 -3.65
N ASN A 187 5.06 5.07 -3.67
CA ASN A 187 4.94 3.99 -4.64
C ASN A 187 3.83 4.33 -5.66
N ILE A 188 4.24 4.59 -6.91
CA ILE A 188 3.33 4.81 -8.04
C ILE A 188 2.95 3.42 -8.61
N ASP A 189 2.20 2.67 -7.83
CA ASP A 189 1.80 1.31 -8.17
C ASP A 189 0.28 1.13 -8.05
N PRO A 190 -0.36 1.01 -9.23
CA PRO A 190 0.23 0.94 -10.57
C PRO A 190 0.31 2.28 -11.31
N ILE A 191 1.24 2.37 -12.27
CA ILE A 191 1.14 3.32 -13.38
C ILE A 191 0.13 2.76 -14.37
N ILE A 192 -0.94 3.52 -14.62
CA ILE A 192 -2.11 3.07 -15.42
C ILE A 192 -2.01 3.64 -16.84
N PRO A 193 -1.86 2.80 -17.87
CA PRO A 193 -1.77 3.25 -19.25
C PRO A 193 -2.90 4.18 -19.64
N LEU A 194 -2.60 5.24 -20.38
CA LEU A 194 -3.51 6.28 -20.87
C LEU A 194 -4.15 7.14 -19.77
N VAL A 195 -3.92 6.83 -18.50
CA VAL A 195 -4.50 7.55 -17.37
C VAL A 195 -3.43 8.30 -16.60
N THR A 196 -2.38 7.61 -16.16
CA THR A 196 -1.34 8.14 -15.25
C THR A 196 0.09 7.98 -15.78
N ASP A 197 0.26 7.58 -17.04
CA ASP A 197 1.55 7.22 -17.65
C ASP A 197 2.15 8.30 -18.55
N THR A 198 1.53 9.49 -18.64
CA THR A 198 2.12 10.60 -19.41
C THR A 198 3.29 11.24 -18.67
N ASN A 199 4.12 12.00 -19.39
CA ASN A 199 5.23 12.74 -18.77
C ASN A 199 4.72 13.68 -17.68
N GLU A 200 3.67 14.43 -17.98
CA GLU A 200 3.08 15.44 -17.11
C GLU A 200 2.54 14.82 -15.82
N GLU A 201 1.89 13.63 -15.90
CA GLU A 201 1.37 12.91 -14.74
C GLU A 201 2.50 12.41 -13.84
N LEU A 202 3.50 11.74 -14.42
CA LEU A 202 4.62 11.20 -13.67
C LEU A 202 5.47 12.33 -13.05
N GLU A 203 5.74 13.39 -13.82
CA GLU A 203 6.49 14.56 -13.32
C GLU A 203 5.75 15.27 -12.21
N ALA A 204 4.42 15.41 -12.30
CA ALA A 204 3.62 16.05 -11.26
C ALA A 204 3.70 15.32 -9.92
N ILE A 205 3.68 13.97 -9.93
CA ILE A 205 3.86 13.15 -8.72
C ILE A 205 5.29 13.29 -8.19
N VAL A 206 6.30 13.12 -9.05
CA VAL A 206 7.72 13.16 -8.68
C VAL A 206 8.09 14.53 -8.11
N LYS A 207 7.59 15.61 -8.72
CA LYS A 207 7.75 16.97 -8.21
C LYS A 207 7.13 17.14 -6.82
N ALA A 208 5.89 16.68 -6.62
CA ALA A 208 5.23 16.72 -5.31
C ALA A 208 5.99 15.92 -4.24
N CYS A 209 6.61 14.78 -4.61
CA CYS A 209 7.49 14.02 -3.73
C CYS A 209 8.71 14.85 -3.31
N SER A 210 9.39 15.49 -4.25
CA SER A 210 10.54 16.37 -3.98
C SER A 210 10.16 17.55 -3.08
N GLU A 211 9.04 18.22 -3.35
CA GLU A 211 8.52 19.32 -2.53
C GLU A 211 8.15 18.89 -1.11
N ALA A 212 7.75 17.63 -0.93
CA ALA A 212 7.49 17.04 0.39
C ALA A 212 8.76 16.55 1.12
N GLY A 213 9.95 16.68 0.51
CA GLY A 213 11.22 16.27 1.10
C GLY A 213 11.49 14.76 1.05
N LEU A 214 10.89 14.04 0.10
CA LEU A 214 11.11 12.61 -0.07
C LEU A 214 12.39 12.31 -0.86
N HIS A 215 12.96 11.13 -0.57
CA HIS A 215 14.14 10.60 -1.28
C HIS A 215 13.87 9.30 -2.06
N HIS A 216 12.72 8.67 -1.85
CA HIS A 216 12.41 7.36 -2.43
C HIS A 216 11.09 7.39 -3.21
N VAL A 217 11.14 7.07 -4.51
CA VAL A 217 9.97 6.98 -5.38
C VAL A 217 10.07 5.73 -6.24
N PHE A 218 9.10 4.86 -6.10
CA PHE A 218 9.01 3.62 -6.87
C PHE A 218 7.86 3.68 -7.86
N GLY A 219 7.82 2.75 -8.80
CA GLY A 219 6.67 2.62 -9.67
C GLY A 219 6.65 1.28 -10.39
N ALA A 220 5.44 0.81 -10.67
CA ALA A 220 5.23 -0.41 -11.44
C ALA A 220 4.04 -0.26 -12.39
N MET A 221 4.15 -0.89 -13.57
CA MET A 221 3.06 -0.91 -14.53
C MET A 221 1.88 -1.75 -14.04
N LEU A 222 0.67 -1.30 -14.33
CA LEU A 222 -0.55 -2.05 -14.10
C LEU A 222 -0.41 -3.46 -14.69
N ARG A 223 -0.74 -4.47 -13.88
CA ARG A 223 -0.97 -5.84 -14.36
C ARG A 223 -2.46 -6.10 -14.46
N LEU A 224 -2.88 -6.65 -15.58
CA LEU A 224 -4.29 -6.95 -15.83
C LEU A 224 -4.65 -8.36 -15.38
N ARG A 225 -5.86 -8.49 -14.92
CA ARG A 225 -6.62 -9.71 -14.70
C ARG A 225 -8.07 -9.44 -15.12
N ALA A 226 -8.88 -10.45 -15.34
CA ALA A 226 -10.24 -10.29 -15.84
C ALA A 226 -11.07 -9.25 -15.07
N ASP A 227 -11.11 -9.35 -13.75
CA ASP A 227 -11.88 -8.43 -12.90
C ASP A 227 -11.30 -7.00 -12.86
N ILE A 228 -9.96 -6.88 -12.88
CA ILE A 228 -9.28 -5.58 -12.98
C ILE A 228 -9.59 -4.95 -14.32
N TRP A 229 -9.51 -5.74 -15.40
CA TRP A 229 -9.79 -5.23 -16.73
C TRP A 229 -11.22 -4.68 -16.87
N GLU A 230 -12.22 -5.37 -16.30
CA GLU A 230 -13.59 -4.87 -16.29
C GLU A 230 -13.70 -3.50 -15.59
N ARG A 231 -13.04 -3.33 -14.43
CA ARG A 231 -13.02 -2.04 -13.70
C ARG A 231 -12.25 -0.96 -14.46
N ILE A 232 -11.15 -1.31 -15.10
CA ILE A 232 -10.36 -0.37 -15.91
C ILE A 232 -11.16 0.09 -17.14
N LYS A 233 -11.90 -0.79 -17.82
CA LYS A 233 -12.80 -0.38 -18.92
C LYS A 233 -13.81 0.67 -18.46
N ILE A 234 -14.38 0.50 -17.27
CA ILE A 234 -15.30 1.49 -16.69
C ILE A 234 -14.57 2.81 -16.44
N ALA A 235 -13.37 2.77 -15.85
CA ALA A 235 -12.57 3.96 -15.59
C ALA A 235 -12.21 4.72 -16.89
N LEU A 236 -11.78 4.01 -17.93
CA LEU A 236 -11.47 4.61 -19.23
C LEU A 236 -12.69 5.32 -19.83
N ARG A 237 -13.88 4.72 -19.70
CA ARG A 237 -15.14 5.32 -20.17
C ARG A 237 -15.50 6.59 -19.37
N LEU A 238 -15.39 6.53 -18.04
CA LEU A 238 -15.69 7.68 -17.16
C LEU A 238 -14.70 8.84 -17.33
N LEU A 239 -13.48 8.55 -17.76
CA LEU A 239 -12.46 9.54 -18.10
C LEU A 239 -12.49 9.96 -19.58
N GLU A 240 -13.47 9.49 -20.34
CA GLU A 240 -13.68 9.83 -21.76
C GLU A 240 -12.44 9.52 -22.65
N ILE A 241 -11.70 8.46 -22.30
CA ILE A 241 -10.51 8.05 -23.05
C ILE A 241 -10.93 7.26 -24.28
N SER A 242 -10.88 7.91 -25.42
CA SER A 242 -11.19 7.30 -26.71
C SER A 242 -10.17 6.22 -27.07
N ASP A 243 -10.62 5.17 -27.78
CA ASP A 243 -9.80 4.03 -28.21
C ASP A 243 -9.06 3.29 -27.09
N GLY A 244 -9.40 3.54 -25.81
CA GLY A 244 -8.72 2.96 -24.64
C GLY A 244 -8.62 1.44 -24.72
N VAL A 245 -9.73 0.75 -25.00
CA VAL A 245 -9.75 -0.73 -25.14
C VAL A 245 -8.82 -1.22 -26.24
N LYS A 246 -8.81 -0.55 -27.41
CA LYS A 246 -7.94 -0.92 -28.54
C LYS A 246 -6.46 -0.75 -28.17
N LYS A 247 -6.11 0.37 -27.52
CA LYS A 247 -4.74 0.64 -27.08
C LYS A 247 -4.26 -0.34 -26.00
N TYR A 248 -5.12 -0.70 -25.04
CA TYR A 248 -4.81 -1.72 -24.04
C TYR A 248 -4.50 -3.08 -24.67
N LYS A 249 -5.30 -3.54 -25.66
CA LYS A 249 -4.99 -4.77 -26.42
C LYS A 249 -3.62 -4.69 -27.11
N GLN A 250 -3.25 -3.52 -27.62
CA GLN A 250 -1.95 -3.30 -28.23
C GLN A 250 -0.81 -3.35 -27.19
N PHE A 251 -0.98 -2.68 -26.04
CA PHE A 251 0.04 -2.58 -24.99
C PHE A 251 0.25 -3.90 -24.23
N TYR A 252 -0.80 -4.70 -24.06
CA TYR A 252 -0.78 -5.95 -23.28
C TYR A 252 -0.77 -7.21 -24.15
N GLY A 253 -1.24 -7.16 -25.38
CA GLY A 253 -1.23 -8.29 -26.30
C GLY A 253 -2.26 -9.38 -25.99
N PHE A 254 -3.40 -9.04 -25.36
CA PHE A 254 -4.46 -9.99 -25.03
C PHE A 254 -5.65 -9.91 -26.00
N GLN A 255 -6.49 -10.94 -25.95
CA GLN A 255 -7.80 -11.00 -26.60
C GLN A 255 -8.91 -10.90 -25.54
N GLU A 256 -10.12 -10.47 -25.93
CA GLU A 256 -11.29 -10.53 -25.06
C GLU A 256 -12.14 -11.78 -25.34
N PRO A 257 -12.70 -12.42 -24.29
CA PRO A 257 -12.55 -12.08 -22.87
C PRO A 257 -11.12 -12.33 -22.37
N LEU A 258 -10.67 -11.53 -21.38
CA LEU A 258 -9.37 -11.76 -20.74
C LEU A 258 -9.46 -12.98 -19.81
N ASP A 259 -8.87 -14.08 -20.25
CA ASP A 259 -8.88 -15.38 -19.55
C ASP A 259 -7.47 -15.79 -19.07
N ALA A 260 -6.74 -14.84 -18.53
CA ALA A 260 -5.41 -15.09 -17.97
C ALA A 260 -5.35 -14.69 -16.50
N PHE A 261 -4.60 -15.46 -15.69
CA PHE A 261 -4.43 -15.16 -14.28
C PHE A 261 -3.82 -13.76 -14.08
N TYR A 262 -2.77 -13.44 -14.85
CA TYR A 262 -2.25 -12.08 -14.98
C TYR A 262 -1.66 -11.84 -16.36
N VAL A 263 -1.85 -10.62 -16.88
CA VAL A 263 -1.20 -10.13 -18.09
C VAL A 263 -0.41 -8.87 -17.74
N SER A 264 0.88 -8.91 -18.00
CA SER A 264 1.77 -7.74 -17.87
C SER A 264 1.78 -6.94 -19.18
N ALA A 265 2.07 -5.66 -19.09
CA ALA A 265 2.34 -4.85 -20.27
C ALA A 265 3.51 -5.44 -21.07
N LYS A 266 3.48 -5.27 -22.39
CA LYS A 266 4.58 -5.67 -23.26
C LYS A 266 5.88 -4.98 -22.84
N GLN A 267 7.00 -5.71 -22.91
CA GLN A 267 8.28 -5.25 -22.40
C GLN A 267 8.68 -3.86 -22.93
N TRP A 268 8.57 -3.64 -24.23
CA TRP A 268 8.92 -2.35 -24.83
C TRP A 268 8.18 -1.17 -24.22
N TYR A 269 6.90 -1.36 -23.87
CA TYR A 269 6.08 -0.31 -23.27
C TYR A 269 6.41 -0.14 -21.78
N ALA A 270 6.57 -1.23 -21.06
CA ALA A 270 6.99 -1.19 -19.67
C ALA A 270 8.37 -0.51 -19.50
N ASP A 271 9.34 -0.84 -20.35
CA ASP A 271 10.68 -0.25 -20.32
C ASP A 271 10.64 1.26 -20.63
N GLN A 272 9.82 1.67 -21.58
CA GLN A 272 9.65 3.09 -21.89
C GLN A 272 9.16 3.89 -20.69
N ILE A 273 8.15 3.37 -19.98
CA ILE A 273 7.57 4.03 -18.82
C ILE A 273 8.53 4.00 -17.61
N SER A 274 9.18 2.85 -17.36
CA SER A 274 10.16 2.71 -16.27
C SER A 274 11.35 3.66 -16.47
N SER A 275 11.93 3.69 -17.67
CA SER A 275 13.05 4.60 -17.99
C SER A 275 12.67 6.08 -17.83
N ARG A 276 11.43 6.43 -18.16
CA ARG A 276 10.91 7.78 -17.98
C ARG A 276 10.81 8.12 -16.50
N LEU A 277 10.20 7.25 -15.68
CA LEU A 277 10.09 7.45 -14.23
C LEU A 277 11.47 7.56 -13.58
N GLU A 278 12.40 6.64 -13.88
CA GLU A 278 13.76 6.65 -13.36
C GLU A 278 14.50 7.96 -13.71
N SER A 279 14.31 8.45 -14.94
CA SER A 279 14.91 9.71 -15.38
C SER A 279 14.36 10.90 -14.59
N LEU A 280 13.04 10.98 -14.39
CA LEU A 280 12.41 12.02 -13.59
C LEU A 280 12.87 11.95 -12.13
N VAL A 281 12.85 10.77 -11.51
CA VAL A 281 13.28 10.57 -10.12
C VAL A 281 14.73 11.06 -9.94
N ARG A 282 15.61 10.77 -10.88
CA ARG A 282 17.02 11.24 -10.87
C ARG A 282 17.12 12.75 -11.04
N ILE A 283 16.36 13.35 -11.96
CA ILE A 283 16.35 14.81 -12.20
C ILE A 283 15.98 15.56 -10.92
N TYR A 284 15.04 15.03 -10.15
CA TYR A 284 14.61 15.62 -8.88
C TYR A 284 15.47 15.17 -7.67
N GLY A 285 16.62 14.52 -7.90
CA GLY A 285 17.58 14.15 -6.84
C GLY A 285 17.13 13.03 -5.91
N MET A 286 16.20 12.17 -6.37
CA MET A 286 15.66 11.05 -5.60
C MET A 286 16.16 9.70 -6.13
N SER A 287 15.82 8.62 -5.44
CA SER A 287 16.21 7.24 -5.74
C SER A 287 14.98 6.35 -5.98
N THR A 288 15.13 5.39 -6.87
CA THR A 288 14.18 4.28 -7.06
C THR A 288 14.53 3.05 -6.22
N GLU A 289 15.61 3.13 -5.44
CA GLU A 289 16.06 2.04 -4.57
C GLU A 289 15.37 2.08 -3.20
N PHE A 290 15.27 0.93 -2.56
CA PHE A 290 14.82 0.81 -1.18
C PHE A 290 15.87 1.44 -0.24
N PRO A 291 15.48 2.02 0.92
CA PRO A 291 16.47 2.59 1.83
C PRO A 291 17.44 1.54 2.37
N ASP A 292 18.75 1.82 2.35
CA ASP A 292 19.83 0.90 2.76
C ASP A 292 19.70 0.43 4.21
N HIS A 293 19.09 1.25 5.07
CA HIS A 293 18.90 0.89 6.48
C HIS A 293 17.79 -0.13 6.72
N MET A 294 16.98 -0.44 5.69
CA MET A 294 15.92 -1.44 5.77
C MET A 294 16.48 -2.81 5.36
N GLY A 295 16.54 -3.74 6.30
CA GLY A 295 17.08 -5.08 6.06
C GLY A 295 16.89 -5.97 7.29
N SER A 296 17.54 -7.12 7.30
CA SER A 296 17.51 -8.04 8.45
C SER A 296 18.04 -7.40 9.72
N ARG A 297 17.36 -7.68 10.84
CA ARG A 297 17.76 -7.27 12.19
C ARG A 297 17.78 -8.46 13.13
N ARG A 298 18.58 -8.33 14.20
CA ARG A 298 18.53 -9.28 15.31
C ARG A 298 17.22 -9.08 16.07
N ILE A 299 16.47 -10.17 16.27
CA ILE A 299 15.22 -10.12 17.00
C ILE A 299 15.50 -10.01 18.51
N ASP A 300 14.82 -9.09 19.17
CA ASP A 300 14.91 -8.91 20.62
C ASP A 300 13.80 -9.70 21.33
N ARG A 301 14.18 -10.69 22.13
CA ARG A 301 13.26 -11.48 22.94
C ARG A 301 13.35 -11.17 24.43
N SER A 302 14.08 -10.15 24.84
CA SER A 302 14.28 -9.80 26.25
C SER A 302 12.96 -9.47 26.98
N GLN A 303 11.94 -9.09 26.23
CA GLN A 303 10.62 -8.74 26.75
C GLN A 303 9.59 -9.90 26.63
N THR A 304 10.02 -11.11 26.25
CA THR A 304 9.15 -12.28 26.24
C THR A 304 8.84 -12.69 27.68
N GLY A 305 7.56 -12.74 28.05
CA GLY A 305 7.11 -13.05 29.42
C GLY A 305 6.71 -11.85 30.26
N GLN A 306 6.96 -10.63 29.85
CA GLN A 306 6.33 -9.47 30.46
C GLN A 306 4.89 -9.36 29.94
N THR A 307 3.93 -9.71 30.79
CA THR A 307 2.50 -9.41 30.57
C THR A 307 2.38 -7.91 30.35
N SER A 308 1.86 -7.52 29.19
CA SER A 308 1.71 -6.12 28.80
C SER A 308 0.94 -5.33 29.86
N LEU A 309 1.63 -4.47 30.60
CA LEU A 309 1.06 -3.46 31.48
C LEU A 309 0.45 -2.26 30.72
N TYR A 310 0.25 -2.38 29.42
CA TYR A 310 -0.29 -1.31 28.57
C TYR A 310 -1.82 -1.22 28.55
N ASN A 311 -2.53 -1.94 29.42
CA ASN A 311 -3.99 -1.89 29.48
C ASN A 311 -4.58 -0.78 30.37
N PHE A 312 -3.78 0.09 30.96
CA PHE A 312 -4.30 1.13 31.85
C PHE A 312 -3.55 2.46 31.67
N ILE A 313 -3.80 3.16 30.59
CA ILE A 313 -3.81 4.62 30.60
C ILE A 313 -4.97 5.05 29.69
N ASP A 314 -6.16 5.02 30.23
CA ASP A 314 -7.24 5.91 29.83
C ASP A 314 -6.80 7.31 30.20
N VAL A 315 -6.63 8.15 29.21
CA VAL A 315 -6.52 9.60 29.41
C VAL A 315 -7.93 10.15 29.29
N SER A 316 -8.51 10.43 30.44
CA SER A 316 -9.64 11.33 30.63
C SER A 316 -9.48 12.67 29.88
#